data_c14ad080fe209a542d96f2fb57e38246
#
_entry.id   c14ad080fe209a542d96f2fb57e38246
#
_cell.length_a   1.000
_cell.length_b   1.000
_cell.length_c   1.000
_cell.angle_alpha   90.00
_cell.angle_beta   90.00
_cell.angle_gamma   90.00
#
_symmetry.space_group_name_H-M   'P 1'
#
loop_
_entity.id
_entity.type
_entity.pdbx_description
1 polymer ?
#
loop_
_entity_poly.entity_id
_entity_poly.type
_entity_poly.pdbx_seq_one_letter_code
_entity_poly.pdbx_strand_id
1 'polypeptide(L)'
;MAGSGTMAGRVALVTGGASGLGRATCVALAEAGAHVAIADIDAAGSEGTHKLVADAGGSAEVVPLDVTDDASRREVVARLFDAHGDAFDVLVNVAGIDRPGYVTDIDLTDYRRVQAVNCEGPVFLTSEFTKRVQHLPEGRTADVVHVVSLSAITSGSGAIAYNGSKAGFLNATRCIQRELREKAVRGGDGTERPFPCRVQAVIPAAMDTPMMEQWGIPAHLMMPPSAVAEMVRYLVTLHPSAFVPEMQIVPRLEPNFPR
;
A
#
# COMPACT_ATOMS: atom_id res chain seq x y z
N MET A 1 -20.13 -0.20 -19.79
CA MET A 1 -19.35 0.95 -19.32
C MET A 1 -19.34 0.87 -17.78
N ALA A 2 -18.25 0.38 -17.19
CA ALA A 2 -18.05 0.51 -15.74
C ALA A 2 -17.87 2.01 -15.46
N GLY A 3 -18.71 2.58 -14.60
CA GLY A 3 -18.61 3.98 -14.23
C GLY A 3 -17.25 4.25 -13.58
N SER A 4 -16.57 5.29 -14.03
CA SER A 4 -15.33 5.77 -13.43
C SER A 4 -15.56 6.02 -11.93
N GLY A 5 -14.80 5.35 -11.08
CA GLY A 5 -14.81 5.55 -9.62
C GLY A 5 -15.42 4.43 -8.78
N THR A 6 -15.90 3.34 -9.36
CA THR A 6 -16.41 2.18 -8.61
C THR A 6 -15.40 1.04 -8.56
N MET A 7 -15.36 0.33 -7.41
CA MET A 7 -14.58 -0.88 -7.21
C MET A 7 -15.46 -2.13 -7.07
N ALA A 8 -16.72 -2.04 -7.50
CA ALA A 8 -17.65 -3.18 -7.44
C ALA A 8 -17.08 -4.41 -8.17
N GLY A 9 -17.09 -5.55 -7.47
CA GLY A 9 -16.57 -6.81 -7.98
C GLY A 9 -15.03 -6.94 -7.93
N ARG A 10 -14.32 -6.00 -7.30
CA ARG A 10 -12.88 -6.07 -7.03
C ARG A 10 -12.61 -6.45 -5.58
N VAL A 11 -11.52 -7.16 -5.35
CA VAL A 11 -11.02 -7.50 -4.03
C VAL A 11 -9.67 -6.83 -3.81
N ALA A 12 -9.53 -6.15 -2.67
CA ALA A 12 -8.34 -5.40 -2.31
C ALA A 12 -7.69 -5.95 -1.04
N LEU A 13 -6.42 -6.32 -1.11
CA LEU A 13 -5.59 -6.59 0.07
C LEU A 13 -4.95 -5.29 0.54
N VAL A 14 -5.21 -4.89 1.78
CA VAL A 14 -4.61 -3.69 2.41
C VAL A 14 -3.77 -4.12 3.61
N THR A 15 -2.45 -3.93 3.55
CA THR A 15 -1.55 -4.22 4.68
C THR A 15 -1.51 -3.05 5.67
N GLY A 16 -1.27 -3.34 6.95
CA GLY A 16 -1.35 -2.31 8.00
C GLY A 16 -2.78 -1.84 8.27
N GLY A 17 -3.77 -2.70 7.98
CA GLY A 17 -5.18 -2.38 8.01
C GLY A 17 -5.77 -2.14 9.41
N ALA A 18 -5.05 -2.48 10.46
CA ALA A 18 -5.53 -2.37 11.84
C ALA A 18 -5.64 -0.93 12.35
N SER A 19 -4.93 0.03 11.77
CA SER A 19 -4.89 1.40 12.29
C SER A 19 -4.55 2.46 11.22
N GLY A 20 -4.59 3.73 11.60
CA GLY A 20 -4.07 4.87 10.84
C GLY A 20 -4.53 4.90 9.38
N LEU A 21 -3.58 5.05 8.47
CA LEU A 21 -3.85 5.14 7.03
C LEU A 21 -4.40 3.81 6.47
N GLY A 22 -3.92 2.66 6.94
CA GLY A 22 -4.41 1.36 6.48
C GLY A 22 -5.90 1.19 6.77
N ARG A 23 -6.35 1.51 7.99
CA ARG A 23 -7.76 1.54 8.37
C ARG A 23 -8.58 2.48 7.49
N ALA A 24 -8.11 3.72 7.32
CA ALA A 24 -8.80 4.71 6.48
C ALA A 24 -8.90 4.24 5.02
N THR A 25 -7.85 3.58 4.51
CA THR A 25 -7.82 3.00 3.16
C THR A 25 -8.84 1.87 3.03
N CYS A 26 -8.93 0.96 4.02
CA CYS A 26 -9.93 -0.11 4.01
C CYS A 26 -11.34 0.44 3.91
N VAL A 27 -11.67 1.46 4.71
CA VAL A 27 -13.00 2.10 4.67
C VAL A 27 -13.26 2.75 3.31
N ALA A 28 -12.32 3.56 2.79
CA ALA A 28 -12.48 4.27 1.52
C ALA A 28 -12.65 3.33 0.30
N LEU A 29 -11.95 2.18 0.30
CA LEU A 29 -12.08 1.18 -0.78
C LEU A 29 -13.40 0.40 -0.66
N ALA A 30 -13.84 0.08 0.56
CA ALA A 30 -15.11 -0.58 0.80
C ALA A 30 -16.30 0.31 0.42
N GLU A 31 -16.26 1.61 0.76
CA GLU A 31 -17.24 2.60 0.32
C GLU A 31 -17.30 2.75 -1.21
N ALA A 32 -16.19 2.51 -1.90
CA ALA A 32 -16.14 2.46 -3.36
C ALA A 32 -16.68 1.14 -3.96
N GLY A 33 -17.04 0.16 -3.12
CA GLY A 33 -17.65 -1.11 -3.50
C GLY A 33 -16.70 -2.30 -3.57
N ALA A 34 -15.45 -2.18 -3.12
CA ALA A 34 -14.54 -3.30 -3.02
C ALA A 34 -14.91 -4.25 -1.87
N HIS A 35 -14.61 -5.54 -2.03
CA HIS A 35 -14.39 -6.42 -0.88
C HIS A 35 -12.95 -6.23 -0.38
N VAL A 36 -12.76 -5.96 0.93
CA VAL A 36 -11.44 -5.60 1.48
C VAL A 36 -10.90 -6.67 2.40
N ALA A 37 -9.77 -7.26 2.04
CA ALA A 37 -8.97 -8.11 2.93
C ALA A 37 -8.09 -7.20 3.82
N ILE A 38 -8.47 -7.07 5.09
CA ILE A 38 -7.80 -6.24 6.10
C ILE A 38 -6.65 -7.03 6.68
N ALA A 39 -5.42 -6.71 6.28
CA ALA A 39 -4.24 -7.49 6.65
C ALA A 39 -3.38 -6.76 7.69
N ASP A 40 -3.14 -7.41 8.81
CA ASP A 40 -2.28 -6.90 9.89
C ASP A 40 -1.83 -8.04 10.82
N ILE A 41 -0.83 -7.78 11.65
CA ILE A 41 -0.45 -8.62 12.79
C ILE A 41 -1.32 -8.34 14.03
N ASP A 42 -1.94 -7.15 14.11
CA ASP A 42 -2.86 -6.75 15.18
C ASP A 42 -4.29 -7.20 14.86
N ALA A 43 -4.66 -8.35 15.40
CA ALA A 43 -5.99 -8.93 15.20
C ALA A 43 -7.10 -8.03 15.77
N ALA A 44 -6.89 -7.45 16.96
CA ALA A 44 -7.92 -6.61 17.61
C ALA A 44 -8.17 -5.31 16.83
N GLY A 45 -7.09 -4.67 16.36
CA GLY A 45 -7.19 -3.49 15.50
C GLY A 45 -7.86 -3.80 14.16
N SER A 46 -7.58 -4.98 13.57
CA SER A 46 -8.20 -5.44 12.33
C SER A 46 -9.71 -5.68 12.49
N GLU A 47 -10.14 -6.31 13.58
CA GLU A 47 -11.57 -6.45 13.89
C GLU A 47 -12.27 -5.10 14.10
N GLY A 48 -11.57 -4.14 14.74
CA GLY A 48 -12.06 -2.76 14.83
C GLY A 48 -12.26 -2.11 13.45
N THR A 49 -11.35 -2.34 12.53
CA THR A 49 -11.48 -1.86 11.14
C THR A 49 -12.58 -2.59 10.37
N HIS A 50 -12.70 -3.91 10.55
CA HIS A 50 -13.77 -4.71 9.95
C HIS A 50 -15.16 -4.18 10.36
N LYS A 51 -15.32 -3.87 11.66
CA LYS A 51 -16.57 -3.27 12.14
C LYS A 51 -16.87 -1.91 11.47
N LEU A 52 -15.86 -1.03 11.34
CA LEU A 52 -16.04 0.27 10.67
C LEU A 52 -16.48 0.11 9.21
N VAL A 53 -15.90 -0.87 8.49
CA VAL A 53 -16.29 -1.18 7.11
C VAL A 53 -17.74 -1.68 7.08
N ALA A 54 -18.12 -2.57 7.98
CA ALA A 54 -19.49 -3.08 8.07
C ALA A 54 -20.50 -1.98 8.41
N ASP A 55 -20.20 -1.10 9.38
CA ASP A 55 -21.03 0.04 9.76
C ASP A 55 -21.22 1.03 8.59
N ALA A 56 -20.25 1.13 7.69
CA ALA A 56 -20.34 1.90 6.45
C ALA A 56 -21.08 1.15 5.31
N GLY A 57 -21.59 -0.06 5.56
CA GLY A 57 -22.28 -0.88 4.57
C GLY A 57 -21.36 -1.58 3.56
N GLY A 58 -20.07 -1.61 3.82
CA GLY A 58 -19.07 -2.27 3.00
C GLY A 58 -18.88 -3.76 3.30
N SER A 59 -17.99 -4.41 2.57
CA SER A 59 -17.67 -5.84 2.73
C SER A 59 -16.17 -6.01 2.99
N ALA A 60 -15.82 -6.77 4.03
CA ALA A 60 -14.43 -7.05 4.35
C ALA A 60 -14.24 -8.42 5.02
N GLU A 61 -13.00 -8.90 5.04
CA GLU A 61 -12.52 -10.01 5.84
C GLU A 61 -11.22 -9.63 6.57
N VAL A 62 -10.97 -10.23 7.74
CA VAL A 62 -9.71 -10.07 8.46
C VAL A 62 -8.73 -11.15 8.06
N VAL A 63 -7.49 -10.73 7.79
CA VAL A 63 -6.41 -11.58 7.29
C VAL A 63 -5.17 -11.38 8.15
N PRO A 64 -4.81 -12.32 9.04
CA PRO A 64 -3.54 -12.27 9.75
C PRO A 64 -2.37 -12.28 8.75
N LEU A 65 -1.50 -11.26 8.80
CA LEU A 65 -0.34 -11.15 7.91
C LEU A 65 0.82 -10.48 8.64
N ASP A 66 1.92 -11.22 8.80
CA ASP A 66 3.22 -10.62 9.05
C ASP A 66 3.93 -10.38 7.70
N VAL A 67 4.09 -9.11 7.31
CA VAL A 67 4.74 -8.75 6.05
C VAL A 67 6.24 -9.09 6.03
N THR A 68 6.85 -9.40 7.17
CA THR A 68 8.25 -9.81 7.27
C THR A 68 8.45 -11.32 7.12
N ASP A 69 7.38 -12.10 7.28
CA ASP A 69 7.40 -13.55 7.15
C ASP A 69 7.08 -14.00 5.72
N ASP A 70 8.00 -14.76 5.14
CA ASP A 70 7.93 -15.24 3.76
C ASP A 70 6.81 -16.25 3.53
N ALA A 71 6.56 -17.13 4.51
CA ALA A 71 5.48 -18.11 4.44
C ALA A 71 4.12 -17.42 4.56
N SER A 72 3.99 -16.48 5.50
CA SER A 72 2.77 -15.68 5.70
C SER A 72 2.37 -14.91 4.43
N ARG A 73 3.32 -14.25 3.76
CA ARG A 73 3.06 -13.54 2.48
C ARG A 73 2.53 -14.48 1.41
N ARG A 74 3.20 -15.64 1.19
CA ARG A 74 2.79 -16.62 0.18
C ARG A 74 1.43 -17.22 0.47
N GLU A 75 1.18 -17.59 1.73
CA GLU A 75 -0.08 -18.20 2.16
C GLU A 75 -1.26 -17.23 1.95
N VAL A 76 -1.12 -15.98 2.39
CA VAL A 76 -2.18 -14.97 2.23
C VAL A 76 -2.50 -14.72 0.76
N VAL A 77 -1.49 -14.53 -0.08
CA VAL A 77 -1.71 -14.31 -1.52
C VAL A 77 -2.39 -15.53 -2.15
N ALA A 78 -1.92 -16.75 -1.86
CA ALA A 78 -2.52 -17.98 -2.40
C ALA A 78 -3.98 -18.11 -1.96
N ARG A 79 -4.26 -17.96 -0.65
CA ARG A 79 -5.61 -18.05 -0.09
C ARG A 79 -6.58 -17.06 -0.73
N LEU A 80 -6.18 -15.82 -0.92
CA LEU A 80 -7.04 -14.80 -1.52
C LEU A 80 -7.31 -15.08 -3.01
N PHE A 81 -6.31 -15.56 -3.77
CA PHE A 81 -6.55 -16.00 -5.14
C PHE A 81 -7.43 -17.25 -5.22
N ASP A 82 -7.28 -18.20 -4.31
CA ASP A 82 -8.11 -19.40 -4.25
C ASP A 82 -9.57 -19.05 -3.92
N ALA A 83 -9.79 -18.07 -3.03
CA ALA A 83 -11.13 -17.64 -2.61
C ALA A 83 -11.82 -16.72 -3.62
N HIS A 84 -11.10 -15.83 -4.26
CA HIS A 84 -11.67 -14.73 -5.05
C HIS A 84 -11.27 -14.74 -6.55
N GLY A 85 -10.32 -15.57 -6.94
CA GLY A 85 -9.85 -15.66 -8.32
C GLY A 85 -9.37 -14.31 -8.86
N ASP A 86 -9.75 -14.02 -10.10
CA ASP A 86 -9.36 -12.78 -10.78
C ASP A 86 -9.96 -11.51 -10.17
N ALA A 87 -10.95 -11.62 -9.27
CA ALA A 87 -11.46 -10.46 -8.55
C ALA A 87 -10.43 -9.87 -7.58
N PHE A 88 -9.50 -10.69 -7.06
CA PHE A 88 -8.37 -10.20 -6.27
C PHE A 88 -7.32 -9.56 -7.18
N ASP A 89 -7.53 -8.30 -7.50
CA ASP A 89 -6.74 -7.53 -8.44
C ASP A 89 -6.20 -6.20 -7.88
N VAL A 90 -6.31 -5.98 -6.55
CA VAL A 90 -5.78 -4.78 -5.88
C VAL A 90 -4.92 -5.17 -4.69
N LEU A 91 -3.71 -4.60 -4.62
CA LEU A 91 -2.80 -4.68 -3.47
C LEU A 91 -2.41 -3.27 -3.02
N VAL A 92 -2.65 -2.94 -1.74
CA VAL A 92 -2.22 -1.69 -1.13
C VAL A 92 -1.24 -1.96 0.00
N ASN A 93 0.02 -1.65 -0.21
CA ASN A 93 1.09 -1.78 0.77
C ASN A 93 1.15 -0.52 1.66
N VAL A 94 0.51 -0.58 2.84
CA VAL A 94 0.49 0.51 3.83
C VAL A 94 1.31 0.19 5.07
N ALA A 95 1.46 -1.10 5.41
CA ALA A 95 2.20 -1.52 6.59
C ALA A 95 3.55 -0.83 6.71
N GLY A 96 3.83 -0.29 7.88
CA GLY A 96 5.07 0.41 8.16
C GLY A 96 5.22 0.73 9.63
N ILE A 97 6.46 0.80 10.08
CA ILE A 97 6.84 1.18 11.44
C ILE A 97 7.94 2.23 11.39
N ASP A 98 8.07 2.97 12.48
CA ASP A 98 9.19 3.88 12.72
C ASP A 98 9.82 3.61 14.09
N ARG A 99 11.14 3.76 14.15
CA ARG A 99 11.96 3.65 15.37
C ARG A 99 12.98 4.78 15.33
N PRO A 100 12.68 5.92 15.95
CA PRO A 100 13.60 7.05 16.02
C PRO A 100 14.91 6.67 16.71
N GLY A 101 16.02 7.17 16.18
CA GLY A 101 17.35 6.97 16.77
C GLY A 101 18.39 7.81 16.05
N TYR A 102 19.26 8.47 16.83
CA TYR A 102 20.43 9.18 16.28
C TYR A 102 21.52 8.20 15.89
N VAL A 103 22.42 8.61 15.02
CA VAL A 103 23.53 7.76 14.53
C VAL A 103 24.41 7.18 15.65
N THR A 104 24.49 7.86 16.79
CA THR A 104 25.24 7.44 17.98
C THR A 104 24.55 6.36 18.80
N ASP A 105 23.21 6.26 18.71
CA ASP A 105 22.37 5.46 19.64
C ASP A 105 21.44 4.50 18.89
N ILE A 106 21.52 4.42 17.56
CA ILE A 106 20.61 3.58 16.78
C ILE A 106 20.78 2.10 17.14
N ASP A 107 19.70 1.46 17.52
CA ASP A 107 19.67 0.01 17.77
C ASP A 107 19.65 -0.77 16.45
N LEU A 108 20.51 -1.75 16.30
CA LEU A 108 20.64 -2.54 15.08
C LEU A 108 19.42 -3.44 14.85
N THR A 109 18.78 -3.94 15.92
CA THR A 109 17.60 -4.80 15.81
C THR A 109 16.42 -3.98 15.33
N ASP A 110 16.22 -2.80 15.89
CA ASP A 110 15.20 -1.85 15.45
C ASP A 110 15.43 -1.38 14.01
N TYR A 111 16.67 -1.06 13.65
CA TYR A 111 17.03 -0.71 12.27
C TYR A 111 16.63 -1.81 11.29
N ARG A 112 17.03 -3.06 11.57
CA ARG A 112 16.70 -4.21 10.72
C ARG A 112 15.21 -4.46 10.62
N ARG A 113 14.48 -4.33 11.73
CA ARG A 113 13.02 -4.48 11.76
C ARG A 113 12.33 -3.43 10.88
N VAL A 114 12.77 -2.17 10.95
CA VAL A 114 12.24 -1.10 10.09
C VAL A 114 12.49 -1.41 8.61
N GLN A 115 13.71 -1.88 8.26
CA GLN A 115 14.02 -2.27 6.87
C GLN A 115 13.13 -3.44 6.40
N ALA A 116 12.96 -4.47 7.23
CA ALA A 116 12.16 -5.65 6.91
C ALA A 116 10.68 -5.29 6.67
N VAL A 117 10.09 -4.47 7.55
CA VAL A 117 8.66 -4.08 7.43
C VAL A 117 8.43 -3.09 6.30
N ASN A 118 9.26 -2.02 6.21
CA ASN A 118 8.96 -0.88 5.35
C ASN A 118 9.45 -1.02 3.91
N CYS A 119 10.43 -1.90 3.66
CA CYS A 119 11.04 -2.06 2.35
C CYS A 119 10.96 -3.50 1.85
N GLU A 120 11.50 -4.48 2.58
CA GLU A 120 11.56 -5.87 2.15
C GLU A 120 10.14 -6.48 2.02
N GLY A 121 9.34 -6.37 3.08
CA GLY A 121 8.00 -6.93 3.13
C GLY A 121 7.12 -6.55 1.94
N PRO A 122 6.89 -5.25 1.66
CA PRO A 122 6.05 -4.83 0.55
C PRO A 122 6.62 -5.19 -0.83
N VAL A 123 7.95 -5.21 -1.00
CA VAL A 123 8.58 -5.64 -2.27
C VAL A 123 8.28 -7.10 -2.54
N PHE A 124 8.49 -7.99 -1.57
CA PHE A 124 8.25 -9.43 -1.76
C PHE A 124 6.76 -9.78 -1.79
N LEU A 125 5.89 -9.08 -1.06
CA LEU A 125 4.44 -9.25 -1.19
C LEU A 125 3.97 -8.85 -2.59
N THR A 126 4.49 -7.75 -3.15
CA THR A 126 4.24 -7.35 -4.54
C THR A 126 4.73 -8.40 -5.52
N SER A 127 5.90 -9.01 -5.28
CA SER A 127 6.41 -10.11 -6.11
C SER A 127 5.46 -11.30 -6.11
N GLU A 128 4.96 -11.74 -4.95
CA GLU A 128 4.00 -12.86 -4.89
C GLU A 128 2.68 -12.52 -5.59
N PHE A 129 2.16 -11.32 -5.41
CA PHE A 129 0.95 -10.85 -6.07
C PHE A 129 1.12 -10.80 -7.60
N THR A 130 2.22 -10.24 -8.11
CA THR A 130 2.46 -10.09 -9.55
C THR A 130 2.65 -11.42 -10.28
N LYS A 131 3.16 -12.46 -9.60
CA LYS A 131 3.22 -13.84 -10.13
C LYS A 131 1.84 -14.41 -10.48
N ARG A 132 0.79 -13.95 -9.82
CA ARG A 132 -0.58 -14.40 -10.02
C ARG A 132 -1.30 -13.55 -11.08
N VAL A 133 -1.27 -12.22 -10.92
CA VAL A 133 -2.00 -11.31 -11.82
C VAL A 133 -1.46 -11.30 -13.26
N GLN A 134 -0.27 -11.82 -13.54
CA GLN A 134 0.21 -11.98 -14.91
C GLN A 134 -0.73 -12.83 -15.80
N HIS A 135 -1.57 -13.65 -15.17
CA HIS A 135 -2.53 -14.53 -15.85
C HIS A 135 -3.94 -13.93 -15.98
N LEU A 136 -4.14 -12.69 -15.53
CA LEU A 136 -5.44 -12.02 -15.66
C LEU A 136 -5.91 -12.02 -17.12
N PRO A 137 -7.23 -12.14 -17.37
CA PRO A 137 -7.80 -12.06 -18.71
C PRO A 137 -7.44 -10.75 -19.43
N GLU A 138 -7.48 -10.79 -20.77
CA GLU A 138 -7.30 -9.60 -21.59
C GLU A 138 -8.30 -8.50 -21.22
N GLY A 139 -7.85 -7.25 -21.22
CA GLY A 139 -8.65 -6.09 -20.83
C GLY A 139 -8.79 -5.85 -19.31
N ARG A 140 -8.32 -6.80 -18.48
CA ARG A 140 -8.20 -6.57 -17.02
C ARG A 140 -6.81 -6.03 -16.67
N THR A 141 -6.78 -5.17 -15.65
CA THR A 141 -5.54 -4.59 -15.10
C THR A 141 -5.61 -4.62 -13.59
N ALA A 142 -4.61 -5.23 -12.96
CA ALA A 142 -4.42 -5.17 -11.52
C ALA A 142 -3.76 -3.85 -11.11
N ASP A 143 -3.99 -3.45 -9.87
CA ASP A 143 -3.40 -2.25 -9.28
C ASP A 143 -2.61 -2.58 -8.02
N VAL A 144 -1.38 -2.12 -7.95
CA VAL A 144 -0.59 -2.10 -6.73
C VAL A 144 -0.34 -0.64 -6.35
N VAL A 145 -0.64 -0.29 -5.11
CA VAL A 145 -0.30 1.03 -4.56
C VAL A 145 0.67 0.86 -3.41
N HIS A 146 1.83 1.46 -3.54
CA HIS A 146 2.84 1.54 -2.49
C HIS A 146 2.71 2.85 -1.72
N VAL A 147 2.46 2.77 -0.43
CA VAL A 147 2.52 3.94 0.45
C VAL A 147 3.96 4.14 0.92
N VAL A 148 4.61 5.07 0.28
CA VAL A 148 6.00 5.43 0.58
C VAL A 148 6.04 6.47 1.72
N SER A 149 6.66 7.60 1.54
CA SER A 149 6.69 8.77 2.43
C SER A 149 7.48 9.91 1.78
N LEU A 150 7.19 11.14 2.14
CA LEU A 150 8.05 12.30 1.81
C LEU A 150 9.48 12.09 2.35
N SER A 151 9.64 11.35 3.45
CA SER A 151 10.93 10.92 4.01
C SER A 151 11.81 10.09 3.08
N ALA A 152 11.26 9.59 1.96
CA ALA A 152 12.04 8.92 0.92
C ALA A 152 12.87 9.88 0.05
N ILE A 153 12.50 11.15 0.04
CA ILE A 153 13.11 12.21 -0.80
C ILE A 153 13.60 13.41 0.00
N THR A 154 13.36 13.39 1.31
CA THR A 154 13.88 14.38 2.26
C THR A 154 14.71 13.69 3.33
N SER A 155 15.35 14.44 4.20
CA SER A 155 16.10 13.91 5.34
C SER A 155 15.64 14.57 6.62
N GLY A 156 15.61 13.79 7.70
CA GLY A 156 15.26 14.26 9.04
C GLY A 156 16.21 13.69 10.08
N SER A 157 16.52 14.48 11.08
CA SER A 157 17.35 14.06 12.22
C SER A 157 16.58 13.02 13.05
N GLY A 158 17.28 11.98 13.51
CA GLY A 158 16.68 10.91 14.32
C GLY A 158 15.86 9.88 13.52
N ALA A 159 15.76 9.98 12.19
CA ALA A 159 14.93 9.12 11.34
C ALA A 159 15.73 8.24 10.37
N ILE A 160 16.95 7.85 10.72
CA ILE A 160 17.88 7.13 9.83
C ILE A 160 17.26 5.83 9.30
N ALA A 161 16.68 5.01 10.20
CA ALA A 161 16.08 3.73 9.82
C ALA A 161 14.89 3.93 8.90
N TYR A 162 13.99 4.83 9.27
CA TYR A 162 12.76 5.10 8.51
C TYR A 162 13.06 5.71 7.14
N ASN A 163 13.83 6.82 7.09
CA ASN A 163 14.16 7.49 5.84
C ASN A 163 14.92 6.55 4.90
N GLY A 164 15.90 5.81 5.41
CA GLY A 164 16.63 4.81 4.62
C GLY A 164 15.72 3.74 4.04
N SER A 165 14.78 3.21 4.83
CA SER A 165 13.81 2.20 4.38
C SER A 165 12.86 2.74 3.30
N LYS A 166 12.34 3.95 3.49
CA LYS A 166 11.39 4.57 2.53
C LYS A 166 12.10 5.02 1.25
N ALA A 167 13.35 5.48 1.31
CA ALA A 167 14.16 5.77 0.13
C ALA A 167 14.46 4.50 -0.68
N GLY A 168 14.84 3.41 -0.02
CA GLY A 168 15.03 2.10 -0.63
C GLY A 168 13.74 1.59 -1.27
N PHE A 169 12.62 1.68 -0.56
CA PHE A 169 11.30 1.26 -1.06
C PHE A 169 10.83 2.09 -2.27
N LEU A 170 11.04 3.41 -2.26
CA LEU A 170 10.71 4.25 -3.42
C LEU A 170 11.52 3.84 -4.66
N ASN A 171 12.82 3.63 -4.50
CA ASN A 171 13.65 3.21 -5.63
C ASN A 171 13.30 1.80 -6.13
N ALA A 172 13.04 0.86 -5.22
CA ALA A 172 12.53 -0.48 -5.58
C ALA A 172 11.19 -0.39 -6.33
N THR A 173 10.27 0.49 -5.90
CA THR A 173 9.01 0.77 -6.59
C THR A 173 9.25 1.21 -8.03
N ARG A 174 10.19 2.15 -8.26
CA ARG A 174 10.57 2.63 -9.60
C ARG A 174 11.15 1.52 -10.48
N CYS A 175 11.96 0.62 -9.91
CA CYS A 175 12.46 -0.56 -10.62
C CYS A 175 11.30 -1.48 -11.04
N ILE A 176 10.39 -1.82 -10.12
CA ILE A 176 9.22 -2.66 -10.43
C ILE A 176 8.34 -2.01 -11.50
N GLN A 177 8.08 -0.71 -11.41
CA GLN A 177 7.32 0.03 -12.43
C GLN A 177 7.95 -0.11 -13.81
N ARG A 178 9.26 -0.02 -13.89
CA ARG A 178 10.00 -0.15 -15.14
C ARG A 178 9.96 -1.59 -15.67
N GLU A 179 10.26 -2.57 -14.82
CA GLU A 179 10.26 -3.98 -15.18
C GLU A 179 8.89 -4.43 -15.73
N LEU A 180 7.79 -4.07 -15.06
CA LEU A 180 6.45 -4.47 -15.50
C LEU A 180 6.00 -3.76 -16.80
N ARG A 181 6.52 -2.60 -17.09
CA ARG A 181 6.25 -1.90 -18.35
C ARG A 181 7.06 -2.45 -19.52
N GLU A 182 8.26 -2.96 -19.26
CA GLU A 182 9.13 -3.59 -20.26
C GLU A 182 8.77 -5.07 -20.49
N LYS A 183 8.08 -5.70 -19.54
CA LYS A 183 7.72 -7.12 -19.59
C LYS A 183 6.42 -7.31 -20.39
N ALA A 184 6.49 -8.16 -21.41
CA ALA A 184 5.30 -8.70 -22.05
C ALA A 184 4.89 -10.03 -21.44
N VAL A 185 3.60 -10.36 -21.49
CA VAL A 185 3.06 -11.67 -21.16
C VAL A 185 2.44 -12.29 -22.42
N ARG A 186 2.54 -13.62 -22.56
CA ARG A 186 1.94 -14.33 -23.68
C ARG A 186 0.54 -14.78 -23.36
N GLY A 187 -0.41 -14.42 -24.19
CA GLY A 187 -1.77 -14.95 -24.18
C GLY A 187 -1.82 -16.43 -24.58
N GLY A 188 -2.93 -17.09 -24.30
CA GLY A 188 -3.15 -18.50 -24.69
C GLY A 188 -3.15 -18.74 -26.23
N ASP A 189 -3.36 -17.68 -27.02
CA ASP A 189 -3.29 -17.65 -28.47
C ASP A 189 -1.87 -17.35 -29.01
N GLY A 190 -0.87 -17.20 -28.14
CA GLY A 190 0.51 -16.88 -28.49
C GLY A 190 0.80 -15.40 -28.74
N THR A 191 -0.19 -14.51 -28.65
CA THR A 191 0.01 -13.06 -28.76
C THR A 191 0.73 -12.50 -27.54
N GLU A 192 1.58 -11.50 -27.76
CA GLU A 192 2.23 -10.77 -26.66
C GLU A 192 1.38 -9.55 -26.29
N ARG A 193 1.17 -9.34 -25.01
CA ARG A 193 0.44 -8.19 -24.45
C ARG A 193 1.22 -7.55 -23.30
N PRO A 194 0.97 -6.27 -22.98
CA PRO A 194 1.57 -5.63 -21.82
C PRO A 194 1.26 -6.39 -20.52
N PHE A 195 2.16 -6.34 -19.56
CA PHE A 195 1.93 -6.94 -18.25
C PHE A 195 0.69 -6.30 -17.60
N PRO A 196 -0.31 -7.09 -17.16
CA PRO A 196 -1.60 -6.57 -16.74
C PRO A 196 -1.59 -6.06 -15.30
N CYS A 197 -0.61 -5.23 -14.93
CA CYS A 197 -0.52 -4.65 -13.59
C CYS A 197 0.13 -3.27 -13.63
N ARG A 198 -0.46 -2.32 -12.90
CA ARG A 198 0.13 -1.01 -12.62
C ARG A 198 0.65 -0.98 -11.20
N VAL A 199 1.88 -0.52 -11.00
CA VAL A 199 2.44 -0.24 -9.66
C VAL A 199 2.61 1.26 -9.53
N GLN A 200 1.97 1.85 -8.52
CA GLN A 200 1.90 3.30 -8.32
C GLN A 200 2.35 3.63 -6.89
N ALA A 201 2.95 4.79 -6.67
CA ALA A 201 3.38 5.23 -5.36
C ALA A 201 2.57 6.44 -4.88
N VAL A 202 2.09 6.39 -3.64
CA VAL A 202 1.65 7.58 -2.89
C VAL A 202 2.77 7.97 -1.94
N ILE A 203 3.15 9.24 -1.94
CA ILE A 203 4.26 9.80 -1.17
C ILE A 203 3.71 10.86 -0.22
N PRO A 204 3.11 10.45 0.90
CA PRO A 204 2.54 11.38 1.86
C PRO A 204 3.61 12.00 2.77
N ALA A 205 3.36 13.24 3.18
CA ALA A 205 4.00 13.86 4.33
C ALA A 205 3.29 13.44 5.65
N ALA A 206 3.45 14.21 6.71
CA ALA A 206 2.93 13.89 8.04
C ALA A 206 1.40 13.72 8.04
N MET A 207 0.94 12.61 8.64
CA MET A 207 -0.48 12.28 8.84
C MET A 207 -0.76 12.08 10.33
N ASP A 208 -1.94 12.49 10.78
CA ASP A 208 -2.39 12.30 12.15
C ASP A 208 -2.72 10.81 12.41
N THR A 209 -1.71 10.08 12.84
CA THR A 209 -1.74 8.63 13.07
C THR A 209 -0.97 8.29 14.34
N PRO A 210 -1.24 7.12 14.96
CA PRO A 210 -0.49 6.67 16.15
C PRO A 210 1.03 6.65 15.93
N MET A 211 1.52 6.36 14.73
CA MET A 211 2.96 6.39 14.42
C MET A 211 3.58 7.77 14.66
N MET A 212 2.82 8.85 14.50
CA MET A 212 3.34 10.22 14.61
C MET A 212 3.36 10.76 16.03
N GLU A 213 2.70 10.10 16.99
CA GLU A 213 2.68 10.52 18.41
C GLU A 213 4.08 10.68 18.99
N GLN A 214 5.01 9.79 18.64
CA GLN A 214 6.41 9.84 19.09
C GLN A 214 7.19 11.08 18.61
N TRP A 215 6.71 11.78 17.58
CA TRP A 215 7.35 12.97 17.04
C TRP A 215 6.79 14.28 17.61
N GLY A 216 5.69 14.22 18.35
CA GLY A 216 5.07 15.38 19.01
C GLY A 216 4.61 16.49 18.05
N ILE A 217 4.33 16.15 16.79
CA ILE A 217 3.84 17.11 15.80
C ILE A 217 2.38 17.45 16.09
N PRO A 218 2.00 18.74 16.21
CA PRO A 218 0.61 19.13 16.42
C PRO A 218 -0.32 18.64 15.32
N ALA A 219 -1.48 18.07 15.67
CA ALA A 219 -2.44 17.49 14.72
C ALA A 219 -2.87 18.47 13.61
N HIS A 220 -2.99 19.78 13.92
CA HIS A 220 -3.37 20.80 12.91
C HIS A 220 -2.32 21.03 11.81
N LEU A 221 -1.09 20.53 11.97
CA LEU A 221 -0.02 20.55 10.97
C LEU A 221 0.05 19.25 10.18
N MET A 222 -0.77 18.27 10.49
CA MET A 222 -0.81 16.97 9.82
C MET A 222 -2.08 16.82 8.98
N MET A 223 -2.02 15.93 7.98
CA MET A 223 -3.20 15.55 7.21
C MET A 223 -4.00 14.48 7.96
N PRO A 224 -5.34 14.46 7.86
CA PRO A 224 -6.10 13.30 8.28
C PRO A 224 -5.76 12.11 7.36
N PRO A 225 -5.67 10.88 7.88
CA PRO A 225 -5.40 9.68 7.06
C PRO A 225 -6.39 9.50 5.90
N SER A 226 -7.65 9.94 6.07
CA SER A 226 -8.68 9.88 5.04
C SER A 226 -8.32 10.67 3.77
N ALA A 227 -7.61 11.79 3.90
CA ALA A 227 -7.17 12.56 2.73
C ALA A 227 -6.19 11.76 1.84
N VAL A 228 -5.33 10.94 2.45
CA VAL A 228 -4.40 10.08 1.71
C VAL A 228 -5.11 8.82 1.20
N ALA A 229 -6.06 8.27 1.98
CA ALA A 229 -6.88 7.13 1.55
C ALA A 229 -7.69 7.44 0.28
N GLU A 230 -8.21 8.68 0.14
CA GLU A 230 -8.85 9.15 -1.09
C GLU A 230 -7.91 9.14 -2.30
N MET A 231 -6.62 9.46 -2.11
CA MET A 231 -5.63 9.38 -3.19
C MET A 231 -5.37 7.91 -3.59
N VAL A 232 -5.31 7.00 -2.61
CA VAL A 232 -5.20 5.57 -2.90
C VAL A 232 -6.41 5.10 -3.70
N ARG A 233 -7.63 5.44 -3.27
CA ARG A 233 -8.87 5.13 -3.99
C ARG A 233 -8.84 5.69 -5.42
N TYR A 234 -8.44 6.93 -5.60
CA TYR A 234 -8.31 7.54 -6.93
C TYR A 234 -7.38 6.73 -7.84
N LEU A 235 -6.20 6.33 -7.36
CA LEU A 235 -5.21 5.58 -8.14
C LEU A 235 -5.74 4.22 -8.62
N VAL A 236 -6.46 3.47 -7.76
CA VAL A 236 -7.00 2.15 -8.12
C VAL A 236 -8.28 2.21 -8.96
N THR A 237 -8.88 3.40 -9.10
CA THR A 237 -10.06 3.64 -9.93
C THR A 237 -9.75 4.39 -11.22
N LEU A 238 -8.49 4.64 -11.53
CA LEU A 238 -8.05 5.25 -12.77
C LEU A 238 -8.49 4.44 -13.99
N HIS A 239 -8.76 5.13 -15.09
CA HIS A 239 -8.98 4.45 -16.38
C HIS A 239 -7.82 3.49 -16.69
N PRO A 240 -8.06 2.28 -17.21
CA PRO A 240 -7.00 1.27 -17.45
C PRO A 240 -5.82 1.77 -18.30
N SER A 241 -6.03 2.73 -19.19
CA SER A 241 -4.96 3.35 -19.98
C SER A 241 -4.18 4.46 -19.26
N ALA A 242 -4.62 4.87 -18.07
CA ALA A 242 -3.93 5.91 -17.30
C ALA A 242 -2.93 5.31 -16.31
N PHE A 243 -1.84 6.03 -16.08
CA PHE A 243 -0.79 5.65 -15.14
C PHE A 243 -0.24 6.87 -14.42
N VAL A 244 -0.26 6.84 -13.10
CA VAL A 244 0.34 7.85 -12.23
C VAL A 244 1.49 7.19 -11.48
N PRO A 245 2.75 7.33 -11.91
CA PRO A 245 3.86 6.62 -11.29
C PRO A 245 4.07 7.01 -9.84
N GLU A 246 3.97 8.29 -9.51
CA GLU A 246 4.17 8.83 -8.17
C GLU A 246 3.19 9.98 -7.92
N MET A 247 2.60 10.01 -6.74
CA MET A 247 1.71 11.08 -6.29
C MET A 247 2.16 11.58 -4.92
N GLN A 248 2.67 12.81 -4.87
CA GLN A 248 3.02 13.46 -3.61
C GLN A 248 1.80 14.19 -3.05
N ILE A 249 1.61 14.06 -1.74
CA ILE A 249 0.58 14.78 -0.99
C ILE A 249 1.14 15.28 0.33
N VAL A 250 1.00 16.58 0.55
CA VAL A 250 1.56 17.26 1.72
C VAL A 250 0.49 18.12 2.40
N PRO A 251 0.60 18.38 3.71
CA PRO A 251 -0.24 19.36 4.36
C PRO A 251 -0.06 20.72 3.68
N ARG A 252 -1.14 21.46 3.52
CA ARG A 252 -1.06 22.79 2.89
C ARG A 252 -0.06 23.74 3.56
N LEU A 253 0.23 23.51 4.84
CA LEU A 253 1.15 24.31 5.66
C LEU A 253 2.46 23.55 5.96
N GLU A 254 2.85 22.56 5.15
CA GLU A 254 4.09 21.80 5.34
C GLU A 254 5.31 22.73 5.25
N PRO A 255 6.07 22.96 6.36
CA PRO A 255 7.15 23.92 6.37
C PRO A 255 8.39 23.47 5.60
N ASN A 256 8.57 22.16 5.43
CA ASN A 256 9.76 21.56 4.80
C ASN A 256 9.56 21.28 3.30
N PHE A 257 8.38 21.58 2.74
CA PHE A 257 8.16 21.42 1.31
C PHE A 257 8.65 22.69 0.57
N PRO A 258 9.50 22.57 -0.44
CA PRO A 258 9.97 23.72 -1.22
C PRO A 258 8.78 24.47 -1.81
N ARG A 259 8.75 25.77 -1.59
CA ARG A 259 7.73 26.67 -2.15
C ARG A 259 8.09 27.03 -3.58
#